data_fbec461182fa8d24327c712c5fa962aa
#
_entry.id   fbec461182fa8d24327c712c5fa962aa
#
_cell.length_a   1.000
_cell.length_b   1.000
_cell.length_c   1.000
_cell.angle_alpha   90.00
_cell.angle_beta   90.00
_cell.angle_gamma   90.00
#
_symmetry.space_group_name_H-M   'P 1'
#
loop_
_entity.id
_entity.type
_entity.pdbx_description
1 polymer ?
#
loop_
_entity_poly.entity_id
_entity_poly.type
_entity_poly.pdbx_seq_one_letter_code
_entity_poly.pdbx_strand_id
1 'polypeptide(L)'
;MQKTKSWLDDLKLRFSFGTAGNNGIPEGMIVQAYAANSTTWINGVSSYWAPSKVMANPNLKWETTITRNLGLDYSFLNGMIHGTLELYLNSTNDLLINFPVSGTGYDTQYRNMGKTENKGLEFTINVNPIRSKNFDLSIGANISFNRGKIVSLGDMEDFGASTGWASTDINNDYWVAVGGQVGQIRGFRNAGRYEVSDFEGYDAVNKKWILKAGVPDATSIVGTVRPGTMKLKDINGDGQINADDNDIIGNTNPNFTGGFNISGRVYGFDASLNFTYSVGNDVYNADKVMFTQTSNRRYYSMVSDMAEGKRWTNLRADGTISNDPAELAAMNANTTMWSPLTTRYVLTDYYVENASYLRLSTLTIGYSFPKKLI
;
A
#
# COMPACT_ATOMS: atom_id res chain seq x y z
N MET A 1 -23.87 42.96 -12.66
CA MET A 1 -24.53 41.95 -11.82
C MET A 1 -26.02 41.70 -12.14
N GLN A 2 -26.78 42.68 -12.62
CA GLN A 2 -28.23 42.41 -12.90
C GLN A 2 -28.55 41.46 -14.05
N LYS A 3 -27.67 41.25 -15.03
CA LYS A 3 -27.87 40.34 -16.19
C LYS A 3 -27.55 38.88 -15.89
N THR A 4 -26.88 38.57 -14.80
CA THR A 4 -26.49 37.18 -14.43
C THR A 4 -27.48 36.51 -13.46
N LYS A 5 -28.43 37.25 -12.91
CA LYS A 5 -29.42 36.77 -11.93
C LYS A 5 -30.39 35.68 -12.45
N SER A 6 -30.43 35.43 -13.76
CA SER A 6 -31.32 34.42 -14.32
C SER A 6 -30.75 32.98 -14.26
N TRP A 7 -29.46 32.83 -14.07
CA TRP A 7 -28.81 31.51 -14.04
C TRP A 7 -27.78 31.33 -12.92
N LEU A 8 -27.21 32.43 -12.38
CA LEU A 8 -26.25 32.40 -11.28
C LEU A 8 -26.94 32.90 -10.00
N ASP A 9 -27.09 32.01 -9.02
CA ASP A 9 -27.73 32.32 -7.74
C ASP A 9 -26.71 32.79 -6.71
N ASP A 10 -25.60 32.03 -6.57
CA ASP A 10 -24.53 32.35 -5.63
C ASP A 10 -23.18 31.93 -6.19
N LEU A 11 -22.16 32.76 -5.89
CA LEU A 11 -20.75 32.47 -6.16
C LEU A 11 -19.94 33.10 -5.04
N LYS A 12 -19.33 32.24 -4.21
CA LYS A 12 -18.59 32.66 -3.02
C LYS A 12 -17.18 32.09 -3.06
N LEU A 13 -16.21 33.00 -3.05
CA LEU A 13 -14.81 32.65 -2.89
C LEU A 13 -14.45 32.63 -1.41
N ARG A 14 -13.80 31.59 -0.95
CA ARG A 14 -13.31 31.40 0.41
C ARG A 14 -11.80 31.21 0.40
N PHE A 15 -11.14 31.85 1.31
CA PHE A 15 -9.73 31.61 1.63
C PHE A 15 -9.60 31.33 3.11
N SER A 16 -8.87 30.27 3.46
CA SER A 16 -8.52 29.99 4.84
C SER A 16 -7.04 29.69 4.99
N PHE A 17 -6.50 30.17 6.10
CA PHE A 17 -5.14 29.89 6.55
C PHE A 17 -5.19 29.55 8.04
N GLY A 18 -4.50 28.50 8.44
CA GLY A 18 -4.46 28.09 9.83
C GLY A 18 -3.21 27.30 10.16
N THR A 19 -2.89 27.27 11.44
CA THR A 19 -1.83 26.41 11.99
C THR A 19 -2.41 25.56 13.10
N ALA A 20 -2.02 24.28 13.13
CA ALA A 20 -2.41 23.35 14.19
C ALA A 20 -1.16 22.63 14.69
N GLY A 21 -1.01 22.56 16.02
CA GLY A 21 0.03 21.79 16.67
C GLY A 21 -0.49 20.38 17.01
N ASN A 22 0.35 19.35 16.83
CA ASN A 22 0.12 18.01 17.34
C ASN A 22 1.16 17.69 18.41
N ASN A 23 0.69 17.41 19.61
CA ASN A 23 1.51 17.07 20.78
C ASN A 23 1.53 15.55 21.05
N GLY A 24 1.23 14.73 20.06
CA GLY A 24 1.21 13.27 20.16
C GLY A 24 2.59 12.65 20.48
N ILE A 25 3.36 13.26 21.36
CA ILE A 25 4.63 12.76 21.87
C ILE A 25 4.30 11.68 22.90
N PRO A 26 4.73 10.42 22.70
CA PRO A 26 4.52 9.37 23.69
C PRO A 26 5.14 9.74 25.05
N GLU A 27 4.50 9.33 26.11
CA GLU A 27 4.99 9.60 27.48
C GLU A 27 6.39 9.01 27.69
N GLY A 28 7.23 9.71 28.42
CA GLY A 28 8.58 9.28 28.74
C GLY A 28 9.62 9.50 27.64
N MET A 29 9.25 10.09 26.46
CA MET A 29 10.21 10.31 25.38
C MET A 29 11.12 11.53 25.56
N ILE A 30 10.76 12.45 26.46
CA ILE A 30 11.54 13.65 26.81
C ILE A 30 12.57 13.33 27.90
N VAL A 31 12.24 12.42 28.81
CA VAL A 31 13.10 11.95 29.90
C VAL A 31 13.31 10.44 29.79
N GLN A 32 14.45 9.98 30.29
CA GLN A 32 14.76 8.54 30.26
C GLN A 32 13.76 7.77 31.10
N ALA A 33 12.95 6.94 30.46
CA ALA A 33 12.06 6.00 31.13
C ALA A 33 12.83 4.74 31.54
N TYR A 34 12.42 4.14 32.67
CA TYR A 34 12.90 2.85 33.12
C TYR A 34 11.75 1.83 33.06
N ALA A 35 12.08 0.64 32.65
CA ALA A 35 11.13 -0.47 32.57
C ALA A 35 11.61 -1.63 33.42
N ALA A 36 10.67 -2.36 34.02
CA ALA A 36 10.99 -3.60 34.71
C ALA A 36 11.23 -4.72 33.69
N ASN A 37 12.44 -5.27 33.69
CA ASN A 37 12.79 -6.42 32.86
C ASN A 37 12.77 -7.69 33.73
N SER A 38 12.10 -8.73 33.26
CA SER A 38 12.15 -10.04 33.92
C SER A 38 13.50 -10.72 33.65
N THR A 39 14.04 -11.38 34.67
CA THR A 39 15.22 -12.21 34.53
C THR A 39 15.01 -13.53 35.28
N THR A 40 15.47 -14.60 34.68
CA THR A 40 15.38 -15.95 35.31
C THR A 40 16.62 -16.35 36.05
N TRP A 41 17.71 -15.58 36.04
CA TRP A 41 19.03 -16.09 36.44
C TRP A 41 19.90 -15.14 37.27
N ILE A 42 19.37 -14.08 37.87
CA ILE A 42 20.18 -13.18 38.70
C ILE A 42 19.78 -13.35 40.18
N ASN A 43 20.51 -14.16 40.93
CA ASN A 43 20.47 -14.25 42.40
C ASN A 43 19.08 -14.21 43.03
N GLY A 44 18.12 -14.92 42.47
CA GLY A 44 16.73 -14.96 43.00
C GLY A 44 15.90 -13.70 42.75
N VAL A 45 16.41 -12.74 41.97
CA VAL A 45 15.66 -11.55 41.58
C VAL A 45 14.85 -11.86 40.31
N SER A 46 13.51 -11.72 40.42
CA SER A 46 12.60 -12.01 39.32
C SER A 46 12.49 -10.87 38.31
N SER A 47 12.89 -9.67 38.68
CA SER A 47 12.87 -8.49 37.81
C SER A 47 13.88 -7.44 38.26
N TYR A 48 14.33 -6.63 37.34
CA TYR A 48 15.17 -5.47 37.62
C TYR A 48 14.74 -4.27 36.75
N TRP A 49 15.00 -3.07 37.24
CA TRP A 49 14.73 -1.84 36.49
C TRP A 49 15.92 -1.53 35.57
N ALA A 50 15.66 -1.36 34.30
CA ALA A 50 16.63 -0.95 33.31
C ALA A 50 16.12 0.24 32.49
N PRO A 51 17.00 1.04 31.89
CA PRO A 51 16.59 2.04 30.91
C PRO A 51 15.74 1.39 29.83
N SER A 52 14.67 2.07 29.42
CA SER A 52 13.88 1.62 28.25
C SER A 52 14.79 1.59 27.03
N LYS A 53 14.41 0.78 26.04
CA LYS A 53 15.12 0.69 24.76
C LYS A 53 14.95 1.90 23.87
N VAL A 54 14.09 2.83 24.26
CA VAL A 54 13.91 4.12 23.56
C VAL A 54 14.75 5.18 24.25
N MET A 55 15.65 5.78 23.51
CA MET A 55 16.53 6.85 23.98
C MET A 55 15.72 8.14 24.16
N ALA A 56 15.84 8.79 25.30
CA ALA A 56 15.20 10.08 25.56
C ALA A 56 15.71 11.18 24.63
N ASN A 57 14.80 12.11 24.27
CA ASN A 57 15.15 13.31 23.54
C ASN A 57 14.49 14.56 24.19
N PRO A 58 15.25 15.29 25.03
CA PRO A 58 14.70 16.46 25.72
C PRO A 58 14.32 17.63 24.79
N ASN A 59 14.74 17.59 23.53
CA ASN A 59 14.50 18.65 22.55
C ASN A 59 13.28 18.39 21.67
N LEU A 60 12.43 17.43 22.04
CA LEU A 60 11.19 17.16 21.29
C LEU A 60 10.26 18.36 21.27
N LYS A 61 9.73 18.65 20.11
CA LYS A 61 8.76 19.71 19.81
C LYS A 61 7.45 19.12 19.31
N TRP A 62 6.42 19.92 19.32
CA TRP A 62 5.17 19.59 18.64
C TRP A 62 5.35 19.62 17.13
N GLU A 63 4.70 18.71 16.46
CA GLU A 63 4.51 18.80 15.02
C GLU A 63 3.63 20.00 14.69
N THR A 64 3.94 20.72 13.62
CA THR A 64 3.15 21.89 13.21
C THR A 64 2.65 21.70 11.79
N THR A 65 1.33 21.66 11.64
CA THR A 65 0.67 21.64 10.33
C THR A 65 0.17 23.02 9.96
N ILE A 66 0.58 23.50 8.80
CA ILE A 66 0.13 24.76 8.20
C ILE A 66 -0.82 24.40 7.06
N THR A 67 -2.07 24.80 7.18
CA THR A 67 -3.12 24.58 6.20
C THR A 67 -3.43 25.86 5.41
N ARG A 68 -3.51 25.74 4.09
CA ARG A 68 -3.93 26.77 3.16
C ARG A 68 -5.01 26.18 2.28
N ASN A 69 -6.17 26.84 2.25
CA ASN A 69 -7.29 26.36 1.45
C ASN A 69 -7.90 27.53 0.67
N LEU A 70 -8.21 27.26 -0.61
CA LEU A 70 -8.96 28.14 -1.49
C LEU A 70 -10.21 27.39 -1.95
N GLY A 71 -11.39 27.89 -1.55
CA GLY A 71 -12.68 27.28 -1.86
C GLY A 71 -13.54 28.19 -2.74
N LEU A 72 -14.31 27.59 -3.62
CA LEU A 72 -15.33 28.22 -4.43
C LEU A 72 -16.65 27.50 -4.21
N ASP A 73 -17.63 28.17 -3.62
CA ASP A 73 -18.99 27.69 -3.54
C ASP A 73 -19.77 28.28 -4.71
N TYR A 74 -20.59 27.46 -5.36
CA TYR A 74 -21.39 27.89 -6.51
C TYR A 74 -22.81 27.33 -6.45
N SER A 75 -23.75 28.14 -6.96
CA SER A 75 -25.15 27.76 -7.12
C SER A 75 -25.74 28.38 -8.39
N PHE A 76 -26.43 27.56 -9.18
CA PHE A 76 -27.01 27.94 -10.46
C PHE A 76 -28.46 27.46 -10.57
N LEU A 77 -29.23 28.17 -11.40
CA LEU A 77 -30.57 27.79 -11.83
C LEU A 77 -31.54 27.57 -10.66
N ASN A 78 -31.64 28.57 -9.75
CA ASN A 78 -32.45 28.52 -8.54
C ASN A 78 -32.10 27.34 -7.61
N GLY A 79 -30.79 27.09 -7.43
CA GLY A 79 -30.29 26.00 -6.60
C GLY A 79 -30.42 24.62 -7.22
N MET A 80 -30.77 24.53 -8.52
CA MET A 80 -30.85 23.24 -9.19
C MET A 80 -29.48 22.56 -9.29
N ILE A 81 -28.42 23.34 -9.51
CA ILE A 81 -27.03 22.88 -9.56
C ILE A 81 -26.26 23.68 -8.52
N HIS A 82 -25.65 22.98 -7.57
CA HIS A 82 -24.81 23.63 -6.56
C HIS A 82 -23.67 22.70 -6.12
N GLY A 83 -22.62 23.29 -5.61
CA GLY A 83 -21.47 22.51 -5.14
C GLY A 83 -20.30 23.37 -4.71
N THR A 84 -19.16 22.71 -4.56
CA THR A 84 -17.92 23.32 -4.11
C THR A 84 -16.74 22.84 -4.94
N LEU A 85 -15.77 23.71 -5.09
CA LEU A 85 -14.43 23.36 -5.59
C LEU A 85 -13.43 23.82 -4.54
N GLU A 86 -12.58 22.94 -4.06
CA GLU A 86 -11.58 23.24 -3.06
C GLU A 86 -10.17 22.85 -3.54
N LEU A 87 -9.22 23.75 -3.32
CA LEU A 87 -7.80 23.54 -3.51
C LEU A 87 -7.11 23.72 -2.17
N TYR A 88 -6.31 22.75 -1.76
CA TYR A 88 -5.60 22.84 -0.51
C TYR A 88 -4.11 22.49 -0.63
N LEU A 89 -3.33 23.10 0.27
CA LEU A 89 -1.93 22.78 0.49
C LEU A 89 -1.68 22.76 2.00
N ASN A 90 -1.37 21.58 2.51
CA ASN A 90 -1.01 21.34 3.90
C ASN A 90 0.49 21.03 3.98
N SER A 91 1.19 21.71 4.88
CA SER A 91 2.61 21.44 5.13
C SER A 91 2.79 21.09 6.60
N THR A 92 3.26 19.90 6.91
CA THR A 92 3.57 19.48 8.28
C THR A 92 5.07 19.51 8.46
N ASN A 93 5.53 20.30 9.41
CA ASN A 93 6.93 20.43 9.81
C ASN A 93 7.14 19.76 11.16
N ASP A 94 8.40 19.50 11.48
CA ASP A 94 8.83 18.89 12.74
C ASP A 94 8.12 17.54 13.02
N LEU A 95 7.88 16.74 11.97
CA LEU A 95 7.30 15.41 12.10
C LEU A 95 8.09 14.55 13.09
N LEU A 96 7.37 13.92 14.00
CA LEU A 96 7.91 12.99 14.98
C LEU A 96 8.16 11.63 14.32
N ILE A 97 9.43 11.30 14.11
CA ILE A 97 9.85 10.03 13.54
C ILE A 97 10.54 9.21 14.64
N ASN A 98 10.11 7.97 14.81
CA ASN A 98 10.80 7.00 15.68
C ASN A 98 11.99 6.42 14.92
N PHE A 99 13.16 6.94 15.23
CA PHE A 99 14.39 6.72 14.49
C PHE A 99 15.27 5.63 15.12
N PRO A 100 15.78 4.63 14.36
CA PRO A 100 16.72 3.66 14.88
C PRO A 100 18.06 4.31 15.22
N VAL A 101 18.61 4.01 16.40
CA VAL A 101 19.86 4.60 16.91
C VAL A 101 20.90 3.52 17.21
N SER A 102 21.28 2.78 16.18
CA SER A 102 22.24 1.68 16.29
C SER A 102 23.55 2.11 16.95
N GLY A 103 24.16 1.20 17.73
CA GLY A 103 25.45 1.43 18.39
C GLY A 103 25.38 2.25 19.68
N THR A 104 24.21 2.74 20.09
CA THR A 104 24.05 3.54 21.32
C THR A 104 23.63 2.73 22.55
N GLY A 105 23.26 1.47 22.37
CA GLY A 105 22.64 0.62 23.41
C GLY A 105 21.11 0.79 23.49
N TYR A 106 20.54 1.72 22.72
CA TYR A 106 19.12 1.90 22.54
C TYR A 106 18.69 1.41 21.15
N ASP A 107 17.43 1.06 21.00
CA ASP A 107 16.88 0.61 19.72
C ASP A 107 16.44 1.80 18.87
N THR A 108 15.74 2.77 19.47
CA THR A 108 15.16 3.90 18.77
C THR A 108 15.20 5.21 19.58
N GLN A 109 15.00 6.34 18.89
CA GLN A 109 14.80 7.66 19.48
C GLN A 109 13.77 8.45 18.67
N TYR A 110 12.84 9.12 19.33
CA TYR A 110 11.95 10.07 18.67
C TYR A 110 12.67 11.38 18.34
N ARG A 111 12.54 11.84 17.10
CA ARG A 111 13.15 13.09 16.62
C ARG A 111 12.18 13.87 15.76
N ASN A 112 12.23 15.19 15.85
CA ASN A 112 11.52 16.09 14.94
C ASN A 112 12.40 16.31 13.69
N MET A 113 12.25 15.47 12.69
CA MET A 113 13.17 15.42 11.55
C MET A 113 12.48 15.56 10.20
N GLY A 114 11.16 15.39 10.15
CA GLY A 114 10.46 15.29 8.89
C GLY A 114 9.72 16.55 8.49
N LYS A 115 9.56 16.69 7.20
CA LYS A 115 8.61 17.62 6.58
C LYS A 115 7.84 16.91 5.49
N THR A 116 6.51 17.02 5.52
CA THR A 116 5.65 16.54 4.45
C THR A 116 4.79 17.66 3.91
N GLU A 117 4.43 17.54 2.65
CA GLU A 117 3.42 18.37 2.00
C GLU A 117 2.31 17.49 1.46
N ASN A 118 1.09 17.97 1.58
CA ASN A 118 -0.08 17.33 1.03
C ASN A 118 -0.92 18.36 0.29
N LYS A 119 -1.12 18.16 -1.01
CA LYS A 119 -1.90 19.04 -1.86
C LYS A 119 -3.02 18.27 -2.54
N GLY A 120 -4.15 18.93 -2.71
CA GLY A 120 -5.26 18.28 -3.36
C GLY A 120 -6.27 19.24 -3.94
N LEU A 121 -7.18 18.62 -4.69
CA LEU A 121 -8.35 19.24 -5.28
C LEU A 121 -9.55 18.38 -4.92
N GLU A 122 -10.59 19.01 -4.43
CA GLU A 122 -11.88 18.40 -4.15
C GLU A 122 -12.97 19.11 -4.93
N PHE A 123 -13.80 18.34 -5.61
CA PHE A 123 -14.94 18.85 -6.35
C PHE A 123 -16.19 18.13 -5.90
N THR A 124 -17.23 18.89 -5.58
CA THR A 124 -18.54 18.38 -5.23
C THR A 124 -19.59 19.05 -6.11
N ILE A 125 -20.51 18.26 -6.64
CA ILE A 125 -21.66 18.73 -7.40
C ILE A 125 -22.92 18.05 -6.93
N ASN A 126 -23.99 18.81 -6.77
CA ASN A 126 -25.33 18.34 -6.52
C ASN A 126 -26.27 18.91 -7.58
N VAL A 127 -27.10 18.06 -8.14
CA VAL A 127 -28.07 18.42 -9.17
C VAL A 127 -29.44 17.91 -8.75
N ASN A 128 -30.43 18.81 -8.71
CA ASN A 128 -31.82 18.51 -8.40
C ASN A 128 -32.69 18.82 -9.63
N PRO A 129 -32.64 17.97 -10.68
CA PRO A 129 -33.25 18.28 -11.97
C PRO A 129 -34.80 18.25 -11.93
N ILE A 130 -35.36 17.53 -10.97
CA ILE A 130 -36.80 17.41 -10.79
C ILE A 130 -37.14 17.70 -9.34
N ARG A 131 -37.98 18.70 -9.13
CA ARG A 131 -38.48 19.06 -7.80
C ARG A 131 -39.95 19.41 -7.92
N SER A 132 -40.82 18.44 -7.65
CA SER A 132 -42.28 18.60 -7.71
C SER A 132 -42.96 17.87 -6.55
N LYS A 133 -44.29 18.03 -6.41
CA LYS A 133 -45.06 17.41 -5.34
C LYS A 133 -44.95 15.89 -5.34
N ASN A 134 -44.96 15.27 -6.51
CA ASN A 134 -45.04 13.81 -6.66
C ASN A 134 -43.73 13.17 -7.17
N PHE A 135 -42.84 13.99 -7.68
CA PHE A 135 -41.56 13.54 -8.25
C PHE A 135 -40.43 14.42 -7.72
N ASP A 136 -39.40 13.79 -7.23
CA ASP A 136 -38.19 14.44 -6.79
C ASP A 136 -37.00 13.58 -7.24
N LEU A 137 -35.98 14.21 -7.80
CA LEU A 137 -34.74 13.53 -8.18
C LEU A 137 -33.57 14.38 -7.75
N SER A 138 -32.65 13.80 -7.02
CA SER A 138 -31.41 14.42 -6.58
C SER A 138 -30.23 13.52 -6.95
N ILE A 139 -29.20 14.10 -7.54
CA ILE A 139 -27.96 13.44 -7.91
C ILE A 139 -26.82 14.24 -7.31
N GLY A 140 -26.01 13.61 -6.48
CA GLY A 140 -24.81 14.19 -5.92
C GLY A 140 -23.57 13.40 -6.35
N ALA A 141 -22.46 14.08 -6.56
CA ALA A 141 -21.18 13.43 -6.82
C ALA A 141 -20.03 14.24 -6.21
N ASN A 142 -18.99 13.56 -5.78
CA ASN A 142 -17.74 14.18 -5.38
C ASN A 142 -16.55 13.40 -5.93
N ILE A 143 -15.45 14.10 -6.14
CA ILE A 143 -14.15 13.53 -6.49
C ILE A 143 -13.06 14.29 -5.74
N SER A 144 -12.10 13.56 -5.22
CA SER A 144 -10.94 14.10 -4.50
C SER A 144 -9.65 13.54 -5.08
N PHE A 145 -8.74 14.43 -5.39
CA PHE A 145 -7.37 14.14 -5.77
C PHE A 145 -6.46 14.60 -4.65
N ASN A 146 -5.68 13.68 -4.10
CA ASN A 146 -4.74 13.97 -3.02
C ASN A 146 -3.34 13.51 -3.40
N ARG A 147 -2.33 14.34 -3.15
CA ARG A 147 -0.91 14.04 -3.42
C ARG A 147 -0.07 14.45 -2.22
N GLY A 148 0.34 13.45 -1.47
CA GLY A 148 1.36 13.61 -0.43
C GLY A 148 2.76 13.62 -1.03
N LYS A 149 3.68 14.32 -0.39
CA LYS A 149 5.10 14.33 -0.72
C LYS A 149 5.93 14.45 0.55
N ILE A 150 6.94 13.63 0.69
CA ILE A 150 7.97 13.77 1.70
C ILE A 150 8.96 14.81 1.20
N VAL A 151 9.07 15.92 1.94
CA VAL A 151 9.91 17.07 1.53
C VAL A 151 11.29 16.95 2.17
N SER A 152 11.35 16.42 3.40
CA SER A 152 12.60 16.24 4.14
C SER A 152 12.44 15.12 5.16
N LEU A 153 13.53 14.42 5.40
CA LEU A 153 13.70 13.42 6.46
C LEU A 153 14.87 13.78 7.40
N GLY A 154 15.16 15.11 7.51
CA GLY A 154 16.34 15.58 8.23
C GLY A 154 17.62 15.29 7.45
N ASP A 155 18.55 14.58 8.08
CA ASP A 155 19.84 14.21 7.47
C ASP A 155 19.78 12.94 6.62
N MET A 156 18.57 12.32 6.51
CA MET A 156 18.38 11.12 5.70
C MET A 156 17.77 11.45 4.35
N GLU A 157 18.09 10.64 3.35
CA GLU A 157 17.43 10.68 2.04
C GLU A 157 16.27 9.71 1.97
N ASP A 158 16.40 8.54 2.60
CA ASP A 158 15.42 7.48 2.61
C ASP A 158 15.59 6.50 3.77
N PHE A 159 14.59 5.65 3.97
CA PHE A 159 14.65 4.47 4.84
C PHE A 159 13.56 3.46 4.48
N GLY A 160 13.78 2.19 4.84
CA GLY A 160 12.80 1.14 4.71
C GLY A 160 12.05 0.85 6.01
N ALA A 161 10.81 0.42 5.87
CA ALA A 161 10.01 -0.12 6.96
C ALA A 161 9.63 -1.57 6.64
N SER A 162 9.80 -2.46 7.61
CA SER A 162 9.49 -3.88 7.46
C SER A 162 8.21 -4.22 8.18
N THR A 163 7.23 -4.81 7.48
CA THR A 163 5.96 -5.23 8.10
C THR A 163 6.03 -6.62 8.70
N GLY A 164 6.83 -7.50 8.12
CA GLY A 164 6.90 -8.91 8.50
C GLY A 164 5.61 -9.70 8.25
N TRP A 165 4.66 -9.17 7.48
CA TRP A 165 3.33 -9.76 7.30
C TRP A 165 3.39 -11.14 6.64
N ALA A 166 4.16 -11.30 5.59
CA ALA A 166 4.30 -12.57 4.89
C ALA A 166 5.43 -13.43 5.47
N SER A 167 6.57 -12.83 5.75
CA SER A 167 7.76 -13.49 6.29
C SER A 167 8.75 -12.47 6.81
N THR A 168 9.55 -12.85 7.80
CA THR A 168 10.69 -12.07 8.28
C THR A 168 11.86 -12.06 7.30
N ASP A 169 11.82 -12.87 6.22
CA ASP A 169 12.80 -12.80 5.13
C ASP A 169 12.62 -11.53 4.30
N ILE A 170 11.39 -10.98 4.27
CA ILE A 170 11.04 -9.78 3.51
C ILE A 170 11.27 -8.57 4.39
N ASN A 171 12.31 -7.82 4.06
CA ASN A 171 12.69 -6.60 4.77
C ASN A 171 12.47 -5.38 3.89
N ASN A 172 12.14 -4.25 4.51
CA ASN A 172 11.96 -2.96 3.84
C ASN A 172 10.91 -3.03 2.70
N ASP A 173 9.81 -3.75 2.95
CA ASP A 173 8.69 -3.92 2.02
C ASP A 173 7.88 -2.62 1.81
N TYR A 174 8.05 -1.64 2.69
CA TYR A 174 7.64 -0.25 2.46
C TYR A 174 8.84 0.68 2.44
N TRP A 175 8.79 1.68 1.56
CA TRP A 175 9.89 2.63 1.36
C TRP A 175 9.43 4.07 1.56
N VAL A 176 10.25 4.81 2.29
CA VAL A 176 10.06 6.22 2.60
C VAL A 176 11.27 6.98 2.08
N ALA A 177 11.08 7.85 1.10
CA ALA A 177 12.18 8.61 0.49
C ALA A 177 11.79 10.07 0.26
N VAL A 178 12.74 10.98 0.32
CA VAL A 178 12.54 12.38 -0.03
C VAL A 178 12.08 12.47 -1.49
N GLY A 179 11.03 13.24 -1.73
CA GLY A 179 10.38 13.35 -3.04
C GLY A 179 9.29 12.31 -3.29
N GLY A 180 9.29 11.21 -2.56
CA GLY A 180 8.30 10.14 -2.62
C GLY A 180 7.03 10.41 -1.81
N GLN A 181 6.16 9.41 -1.80
CA GLN A 181 4.93 9.37 -0.99
C GLN A 181 5.07 8.33 0.13
N VAL A 182 4.38 8.53 1.23
CA VAL A 182 4.20 7.46 2.23
C VAL A 182 3.31 6.37 1.64
N GLY A 183 3.65 5.10 1.88
CA GLY A 183 2.87 3.96 1.38
C GLY A 183 3.36 3.39 0.04
N GLN A 184 4.57 3.71 -0.37
CA GLN A 184 5.23 3.06 -1.50
C GLN A 184 5.68 1.65 -1.10
N ILE A 185 5.26 0.65 -1.88
CA ILE A 185 5.64 -0.75 -1.70
C ILE A 185 6.93 -0.99 -2.49
N ARG A 186 7.94 -1.56 -1.83
CA ARG A 186 9.25 -1.84 -2.41
C ARG A 186 9.50 -3.34 -2.48
N GLY A 187 10.04 -3.79 -3.60
CA GLY A 187 10.37 -5.19 -3.82
C GLY A 187 11.05 -5.38 -5.17
N PHE A 188 11.07 -6.61 -5.64
CA PHE A 188 11.66 -6.96 -6.93
C PHE A 188 10.62 -6.97 -8.04
N ARG A 189 11.06 -6.81 -9.29
CA ARG A 189 10.24 -7.05 -10.47
C ARG A 189 10.33 -8.52 -10.85
N ASN A 190 9.17 -9.18 -10.98
CA ASN A 190 9.09 -10.56 -11.43
C ASN A 190 9.39 -10.63 -12.93
N ALA A 191 10.26 -11.56 -13.35
CA ALA A 191 10.59 -11.86 -14.74
C ALA A 191 10.16 -13.28 -15.14
N GLY A 192 9.17 -13.85 -14.43
CA GLY A 192 8.70 -15.21 -14.65
C GLY A 192 9.52 -16.23 -13.86
N ARG A 193 10.13 -17.16 -14.55
CA ARG A 193 10.95 -18.21 -13.96
C ARG A 193 12.19 -18.47 -14.80
N TYR A 194 13.20 -19.09 -14.19
CA TYR A 194 14.31 -19.63 -14.93
C TYR A 194 13.85 -20.85 -15.71
N GLU A 195 14.04 -20.83 -17.03
CA GLU A 195 13.77 -21.95 -17.92
C GLU A 195 15.00 -22.86 -18.06
N VAL A 196 14.81 -24.09 -18.52
CA VAL A 196 15.92 -25.01 -18.81
C VAL A 196 16.94 -24.37 -19.75
N SER A 197 16.49 -23.55 -20.69
CA SER A 197 17.32 -22.85 -21.66
C SER A 197 18.25 -21.78 -21.06
N ASP A 198 17.99 -21.35 -19.83
CA ASP A 198 18.85 -20.38 -19.09
C ASP A 198 20.14 -21.05 -18.54
N PHE A 199 20.22 -22.40 -18.63
CA PHE A 199 21.32 -23.16 -18.06
C PHE A 199 22.13 -23.88 -19.16
N GLU A 200 23.42 -24.06 -18.90
CA GLU A 200 24.27 -24.92 -19.73
C GLU A 200 23.97 -26.42 -19.52
N GLY A 201 23.57 -26.77 -18.28
CA GLY A 201 23.21 -28.13 -17.91
C GLY A 201 23.30 -28.37 -16.40
N TYR A 202 23.09 -29.62 -16.02
CA TYR A 202 23.21 -30.10 -14.64
C TYR A 202 24.58 -30.75 -14.39
N ASP A 203 25.32 -30.19 -13.45
CA ASP A 203 26.57 -30.79 -12.96
C ASP A 203 26.25 -31.88 -11.91
N ALA A 204 26.34 -33.13 -12.32
CA ALA A 204 26.03 -34.28 -11.46
C ALA A 204 27.02 -34.47 -10.31
N VAL A 205 28.26 -33.99 -10.46
CA VAL A 205 29.31 -34.09 -9.43
C VAL A 205 29.03 -33.11 -8.28
N ASN A 206 28.80 -31.87 -8.63
CA ASN A 206 28.51 -30.79 -7.65
C ASN A 206 27.01 -30.67 -7.34
N LYS A 207 26.15 -31.45 -7.99
CA LYS A 207 24.68 -31.45 -7.82
C LYS A 207 24.04 -30.07 -7.98
N LYS A 208 24.47 -29.33 -8.98
CA LYS A 208 23.98 -27.97 -9.25
C LYS A 208 23.74 -27.72 -10.73
N TRP A 209 22.84 -26.79 -11.02
CA TRP A 209 22.63 -26.27 -12.36
C TRP A 209 23.62 -25.17 -12.65
N ILE A 210 24.18 -25.10 -13.85
CA ILE A 210 25.13 -24.07 -14.28
C ILE A 210 24.40 -23.07 -15.14
N LEU A 211 24.29 -21.80 -14.65
CA LEU A 211 23.72 -20.71 -15.41
C LEU A 211 24.59 -20.38 -16.63
N LYS A 212 23.96 -20.07 -17.75
CA LYS A 212 24.62 -19.53 -18.93
C LYS A 212 25.19 -18.14 -18.66
N ALA A 213 26.29 -17.84 -19.31
CA ALA A 213 26.85 -16.48 -19.30
C ALA A 213 25.80 -15.46 -19.80
N GLY A 214 25.68 -14.34 -19.08
CA GLY A 214 24.73 -13.27 -19.39
C GLY A 214 23.31 -13.49 -18.87
N VAL A 215 23.01 -14.61 -18.20
CA VAL A 215 21.75 -14.78 -17.46
C VAL A 215 21.94 -14.22 -16.05
N PRO A 216 21.12 -13.24 -15.61
CA PRO A 216 21.24 -12.67 -14.27
C PRO A 216 21.12 -13.72 -13.17
N ASP A 217 22.01 -13.69 -12.20
CA ASP A 217 22.06 -14.63 -11.08
C ASP A 217 21.33 -14.06 -9.87
N ALA A 218 20.20 -14.67 -9.51
CA ALA A 218 19.40 -14.28 -8.35
C ALA A 218 19.73 -15.09 -7.07
N THR A 219 20.83 -15.86 -7.03
CA THR A 219 21.16 -16.74 -5.90
C THR A 219 21.22 -16.02 -4.56
N SER A 220 21.67 -14.77 -4.53
CA SER A 220 21.75 -13.96 -3.30
C SER A 220 20.38 -13.67 -2.68
N ILE A 221 19.33 -13.62 -3.50
CA ILE A 221 17.95 -13.28 -3.10
C ILE A 221 17.10 -14.54 -2.94
N VAL A 222 16.97 -15.37 -4.00
CA VAL A 222 16.05 -16.52 -4.00
C VAL A 222 16.68 -17.80 -3.43
N GLY A 223 17.98 -17.78 -3.17
CA GLY A 223 18.74 -18.95 -2.76
C GLY A 223 19.19 -19.77 -3.97
N THR A 224 18.98 -21.10 -3.96
CA THR A 224 19.45 -21.96 -5.04
C THR A 224 18.68 -21.71 -6.34
N VAL A 225 19.38 -21.22 -7.37
CA VAL A 225 18.84 -21.02 -8.72
C VAL A 225 18.94 -22.32 -9.52
N ARG A 226 17.80 -22.73 -10.10
CA ARG A 226 17.65 -23.93 -10.93
C ARG A 226 16.46 -23.74 -11.87
N PRO A 227 16.26 -24.56 -12.89
CA PRO A 227 15.07 -24.52 -13.71
C PRO A 227 13.80 -24.56 -12.86
N GLY A 228 12.87 -23.65 -13.16
CA GLY A 228 11.64 -23.44 -12.39
C GLY A 228 11.75 -22.50 -11.18
N THR A 229 12.92 -22.06 -10.77
CA THR A 229 13.04 -21.01 -9.74
C THR A 229 12.46 -19.70 -10.25
N MET A 230 11.80 -18.92 -9.38
CA MET A 230 11.33 -17.57 -9.70
C MET A 230 12.49 -16.72 -10.22
N LYS A 231 12.30 -16.08 -11.38
CA LYS A 231 13.28 -15.19 -12.00
C LYS A 231 12.93 -13.75 -11.66
N LEU A 232 13.93 -12.99 -11.29
CA LEU A 232 13.81 -11.57 -10.97
C LEU A 232 14.47 -10.75 -12.09
N LYS A 233 13.98 -9.54 -12.28
CA LYS A 233 14.50 -8.63 -13.29
C LYS A 233 15.74 -7.93 -12.73
N ASP A 234 16.80 -7.98 -13.48
CA ASP A 234 18.00 -7.17 -13.31
C ASP A 234 17.68 -5.75 -13.80
N ILE A 235 17.63 -4.79 -12.88
CA ILE A 235 17.20 -3.42 -13.17
C ILE A 235 18.41 -2.56 -13.55
N ASN A 236 19.55 -2.77 -12.89
CA ASN A 236 20.76 -2.00 -13.11
C ASN A 236 21.63 -2.58 -14.25
N GLY A 237 21.36 -3.82 -14.70
CA GLY A 237 22.03 -4.47 -15.82
C GLY A 237 23.43 -5.01 -15.52
N ASP A 238 23.74 -5.25 -14.24
CA ASP A 238 25.07 -5.73 -13.81
C ASP A 238 25.23 -7.26 -13.86
N GLY A 239 24.15 -7.99 -14.17
CA GLY A 239 24.11 -9.45 -14.24
C GLY A 239 23.97 -10.17 -12.91
N GLN A 240 23.79 -9.44 -11.80
CA GLN A 240 23.57 -9.96 -10.46
C GLN A 240 22.28 -9.40 -9.88
N ILE A 241 21.44 -10.25 -9.34
CA ILE A 241 20.25 -9.78 -8.62
C ILE A 241 20.58 -9.63 -7.14
N ASN A 242 20.50 -8.39 -6.67
CA ASN A 242 20.82 -8.04 -5.30
C ASN A 242 19.90 -6.92 -4.75
N ALA A 243 20.27 -6.25 -3.66
CA ALA A 243 19.45 -5.20 -3.07
C ALA A 243 19.28 -3.96 -3.98
N ASP A 244 20.18 -3.75 -4.93
CA ASP A 244 20.16 -2.60 -5.85
C ASP A 244 19.10 -2.77 -6.96
N ASP A 245 18.57 -4.01 -7.14
CA ASP A 245 17.46 -4.31 -8.04
C ASP A 245 16.08 -4.15 -7.41
N ASN A 246 16.02 -3.68 -6.17
CA ASN A 246 14.73 -3.31 -5.59
C ASN A 246 14.18 -2.04 -6.24
N ASP A 247 12.89 -2.06 -6.51
CA ASP A 247 12.15 -0.94 -7.12
C ASP A 247 10.87 -0.66 -6.34
N ILE A 248 10.26 0.49 -6.57
CA ILE A 248 8.90 0.76 -6.12
C ILE A 248 7.95 -0.02 -7.03
N ILE A 249 7.36 -1.06 -6.46
CA ILE A 249 6.49 -2.00 -7.18
C ILE A 249 5.00 -1.72 -7.01
N GLY A 250 4.64 -0.79 -6.12
CA GLY A 250 3.25 -0.38 -5.90
C GLY A 250 3.15 0.86 -5.01
N ASN A 251 1.95 1.44 -4.97
CA ASN A 251 1.62 2.60 -4.15
C ASN A 251 0.23 2.43 -3.55
N THR A 252 0.11 2.49 -2.23
CA THR A 252 -1.18 2.36 -1.54
C THR A 252 -2.07 3.59 -1.66
N ASN A 253 -1.54 4.71 -2.15
CA ASN A 253 -2.30 5.95 -2.30
C ASN A 253 -3.11 5.94 -3.59
N PRO A 254 -4.43 6.22 -3.54
CA PRO A 254 -5.25 6.28 -4.73
C PRO A 254 -4.91 7.49 -5.61
N ASN A 255 -5.13 7.35 -6.90
CA ASN A 255 -5.07 8.46 -7.84
C ASN A 255 -6.21 9.46 -7.60
N PHE A 256 -7.39 8.94 -7.29
CA PHE A 256 -8.54 9.71 -6.84
C PHE A 256 -9.54 8.82 -6.10
N THR A 257 -10.30 9.46 -5.22
CA THR A 257 -11.41 8.83 -4.49
C THR A 257 -12.65 9.67 -4.64
N GLY A 258 -13.80 9.09 -4.31
CA GLY A 258 -15.03 9.84 -4.30
C GLY A 258 -16.25 8.96 -4.11
N GLY A 259 -17.39 9.56 -4.38
CA GLY A 259 -18.66 8.88 -4.34
C GLY A 259 -19.72 9.60 -5.17
N PHE A 260 -20.81 8.93 -5.40
CA PHE A 260 -22.00 9.55 -5.94
C PHE A 260 -23.24 8.93 -5.33
N ASN A 261 -24.26 9.73 -5.23
CA ASN A 261 -25.55 9.32 -4.74
C ASN A 261 -26.65 9.70 -5.74
N ILE A 262 -27.62 8.84 -5.84
CA ILE A 262 -28.84 9.09 -6.60
C ILE A 262 -29.99 8.83 -5.64
N SER A 263 -30.87 9.80 -5.46
CA SER A 263 -32.08 9.63 -4.65
C SER A 263 -33.28 10.19 -5.38
N GLY A 264 -34.39 9.53 -5.24
CA GLY A 264 -35.61 9.95 -5.89
C GLY A 264 -36.87 9.55 -5.12
N ARG A 265 -37.94 10.28 -5.37
CA ARG A 265 -39.28 10.01 -4.84
C ARG A 265 -40.30 10.06 -5.95
N VAL A 266 -41.18 9.06 -5.99
CA VAL A 266 -42.22 8.92 -6.99
C VAL A 266 -43.51 8.42 -6.31
N TYR A 267 -44.56 9.25 -6.20
CA TYR A 267 -45.87 8.90 -5.63
C TYR A 267 -45.85 8.15 -4.28
N GLY A 268 -44.98 8.57 -3.36
CA GLY A 268 -44.84 7.97 -2.04
C GLY A 268 -43.75 6.86 -1.94
N PHE A 269 -43.27 6.31 -3.03
CA PHE A 269 -42.04 5.52 -3.06
C PHE A 269 -40.83 6.43 -3.03
N ASP A 270 -39.86 6.11 -2.23
CA ASP A 270 -38.55 6.73 -2.23
C ASP A 270 -37.46 5.67 -2.37
N ALA A 271 -36.39 6.03 -3.06
CA ALA A 271 -35.23 5.19 -3.20
C ALA A 271 -33.95 6.04 -3.15
N SER A 272 -32.89 5.49 -2.56
CA SER A 272 -31.56 6.09 -2.62
C SER A 272 -30.49 5.03 -2.83
N LEU A 273 -29.51 5.38 -3.65
CA LEU A 273 -28.30 4.59 -3.91
C LEU A 273 -27.10 5.46 -3.59
N ASN A 274 -26.18 4.91 -2.80
CA ASN A 274 -24.93 5.57 -2.49
C ASN A 274 -23.78 4.68 -2.94
N PHE A 275 -22.89 5.25 -3.76
CA PHE A 275 -21.70 4.60 -4.26
C PHE A 275 -20.46 5.28 -3.73
N THR A 276 -19.43 4.49 -3.45
CA THR A 276 -18.08 4.95 -3.14
C THR A 276 -17.09 4.29 -4.08
N TYR A 277 -16.04 5.00 -4.42
CA TYR A 277 -14.98 4.48 -5.26
C TYR A 277 -13.60 4.97 -4.81
N SER A 278 -12.61 4.13 -5.08
CA SER A 278 -11.18 4.44 -4.99
C SER A 278 -10.51 3.90 -6.24
N VAL A 279 -9.63 4.66 -6.86
CA VAL A 279 -9.01 4.27 -8.13
C VAL A 279 -7.51 4.53 -8.09
N GLY A 280 -6.73 3.52 -8.50
CA GLY A 280 -5.30 3.61 -8.73
C GLY A 280 -4.44 3.40 -7.49
N ASN A 281 -5.01 2.84 -6.42
CA ASN A 281 -4.24 2.36 -5.28
C ASN A 281 -3.92 0.87 -5.42
N ASP A 282 -2.77 0.49 -4.89
CA ASP A 282 -2.32 -0.89 -4.85
C ASP A 282 -2.41 -1.44 -3.43
N VAL A 283 -2.48 -2.76 -3.33
CA VAL A 283 -2.40 -3.50 -2.07
C VAL A 283 -1.34 -4.58 -2.14
N TYR A 284 -0.54 -4.69 -1.09
CA TYR A 284 0.38 -5.79 -0.87
C TYR A 284 -0.40 -6.99 -0.31
N ASN A 285 -0.52 -8.05 -1.11
CA ASN A 285 -1.17 -9.28 -0.72
C ASN A 285 -0.18 -10.26 -0.07
N ALA A 286 0.00 -10.12 1.25
CA ALA A 286 0.91 -10.95 2.03
C ALA A 286 0.50 -12.43 2.04
N ASP A 287 -0.79 -12.71 2.04
CA ASP A 287 -1.31 -14.09 1.98
C ASP A 287 -0.94 -14.74 0.65
N LYS A 288 -1.01 -14.00 -0.46
CA LYS A 288 -0.59 -14.50 -1.76
C LYS A 288 0.89 -14.87 -1.77
N VAL A 289 1.76 -14.11 -1.10
CA VAL A 289 3.18 -14.48 -0.93
C VAL A 289 3.30 -15.82 -0.19
N MET A 290 2.62 -15.96 0.95
CA MET A 290 2.71 -17.16 1.78
C MET A 290 2.15 -18.41 1.09
N PHE A 291 1.12 -18.25 0.26
CA PHE A 291 0.44 -19.36 -0.41
C PHE A 291 0.89 -19.63 -1.84
N THR A 292 1.89 -18.89 -2.33
CA THR A 292 2.58 -19.19 -3.60
C THR A 292 3.99 -19.69 -3.43
N GLN A 293 4.58 -19.50 -2.25
CA GLN A 293 5.94 -19.91 -1.92
C GLN A 293 5.90 -20.81 -0.69
N THR A 294 6.76 -21.81 -0.64
CA THR A 294 6.90 -22.69 0.52
C THR A 294 8.36 -23.07 0.71
N SER A 295 8.86 -22.86 1.93
CA SER A 295 10.21 -23.31 2.30
C SER A 295 10.16 -24.64 3.05
N ASN A 296 9.65 -24.62 4.29
CA ASN A 296 9.63 -25.78 5.20
C ASN A 296 8.23 -26.25 5.58
N ARG A 297 7.18 -25.61 5.05
CA ARG A 297 5.79 -25.86 5.44
C ARG A 297 5.14 -26.83 4.48
N ARG A 298 5.01 -28.08 4.90
CA ARG A 298 4.58 -29.22 4.04
C ARG A 298 3.08 -29.32 3.83
N TYR A 299 2.24 -28.61 4.60
CA TYR A 299 0.80 -28.83 4.66
C TYR A 299 -0.06 -27.59 4.43
N TYR A 300 0.49 -26.55 3.80
CA TYR A 300 -0.30 -25.39 3.44
C TYR A 300 -1.03 -25.59 2.12
N SER A 301 -2.30 -25.16 2.09
CA SER A 301 -3.00 -24.94 0.81
C SER A 301 -2.28 -23.87 0.02
N MET A 302 -2.26 -24.03 -1.29
CA MET A 302 -1.65 -23.04 -2.20
C MET A 302 -2.74 -22.32 -2.99
N VAL A 303 -2.44 -21.13 -3.50
CA VAL A 303 -3.34 -20.42 -4.42
C VAL A 303 -3.56 -21.23 -5.70
N SER A 304 -4.68 -20.98 -6.38
CA SER A 304 -5.08 -21.69 -7.60
C SER A 304 -4.07 -21.61 -8.74
N ASP A 305 -3.24 -20.57 -8.76
CA ASP A 305 -2.17 -20.42 -9.75
C ASP A 305 -1.04 -21.43 -9.54
N MET A 306 -0.88 -21.94 -8.32
CA MET A 306 0.08 -22.97 -7.95
C MET A 306 -0.52 -24.40 -8.02
N ALA A 307 -1.67 -24.56 -8.64
CA ALA A 307 -2.25 -25.90 -8.84
C ALA A 307 -1.34 -26.78 -9.70
N GLU A 308 -1.49 -28.10 -9.54
CA GLU A 308 -0.83 -29.09 -10.39
C GLU A 308 -1.15 -28.82 -11.87
N GLY A 309 -0.15 -28.96 -12.73
CA GLY A 309 -0.24 -28.61 -14.16
C GLY A 309 -0.02 -27.13 -14.48
N LYS A 310 -0.12 -26.21 -13.49
CA LYS A 310 0.21 -24.79 -13.67
C LYS A 310 1.60 -24.45 -13.14
N ARG A 311 1.99 -25.02 -12.00
CA ARG A 311 3.29 -24.80 -11.37
C ARG A 311 4.37 -25.67 -11.98
N TRP A 312 5.57 -25.19 -11.98
CA TRP A 312 6.76 -25.96 -12.36
C TRP A 312 6.93 -27.16 -11.43
N THR A 313 7.30 -28.31 -12.02
CA THR A 313 7.64 -29.50 -11.28
C THR A 313 8.88 -30.20 -11.90
N ASN A 314 9.70 -30.79 -11.05
CA ASN A 314 10.75 -31.72 -11.43
C ASN A 314 10.49 -33.11 -10.87
N LEU A 315 9.29 -33.35 -10.32
CA LEU A 315 8.88 -34.61 -9.71
C LEU A 315 8.20 -35.50 -10.76
N ARG A 316 8.75 -36.67 -10.98
CA ARG A 316 8.16 -37.70 -11.85
C ARG A 316 6.96 -38.38 -11.17
N ALA A 317 6.15 -39.09 -11.93
CA ALA A 317 5.00 -39.82 -11.42
C ALA A 317 5.38 -40.94 -10.41
N ASP A 318 6.59 -41.45 -10.50
CA ASP A 318 7.14 -42.46 -9.59
C ASP A 318 7.70 -41.89 -8.29
N GLY A 319 7.63 -40.53 -8.11
CA GLY A 319 8.15 -39.84 -6.95
C GLY A 319 9.63 -39.51 -7.01
N THR A 320 10.34 -39.81 -8.07
CA THR A 320 11.74 -39.44 -8.25
C THR A 320 11.90 -38.06 -8.86
N ILE A 321 13.06 -37.43 -8.62
CA ILE A 321 13.37 -36.08 -9.14
C ILE A 321 14.14 -36.21 -10.45
N SER A 322 13.69 -35.47 -11.48
CA SER A 322 14.42 -35.32 -12.72
C SER A 322 15.38 -34.14 -12.67
N ASN A 323 16.57 -34.34 -13.22
CA ASN A 323 17.54 -33.31 -13.58
C ASN A 323 17.92 -33.38 -15.07
N ASP A 324 17.18 -34.16 -15.86
CA ASP A 324 17.37 -34.22 -17.30
C ASP A 324 16.74 -33.00 -17.98
N PRO A 325 17.50 -32.22 -18.75
CA PRO A 325 17.00 -31.00 -19.36
C PRO A 325 15.82 -31.22 -20.32
N ALA A 326 15.86 -32.26 -21.12
CA ALA A 326 14.82 -32.55 -22.12
C ALA A 326 13.54 -33.03 -21.44
N GLU A 327 13.66 -33.87 -20.43
CA GLU A 327 12.52 -34.33 -19.63
C GLU A 327 11.85 -33.13 -18.87
N LEU A 328 12.65 -32.31 -18.22
CA LEU A 328 12.13 -31.12 -17.51
C LEU A 328 11.41 -30.16 -18.46
N ALA A 329 11.95 -29.90 -19.63
CA ALA A 329 11.29 -29.07 -20.64
C ALA A 329 9.95 -29.68 -21.08
N ALA A 330 9.90 -30.98 -21.30
CA ALA A 330 8.67 -31.70 -21.70
C ALA A 330 7.62 -31.69 -20.57
N MET A 331 8.02 -31.99 -19.32
CA MET A 331 7.13 -31.97 -18.15
C MET A 331 6.47 -30.59 -17.91
N ASN A 332 7.17 -29.51 -18.23
CA ASN A 332 6.76 -28.15 -17.91
C ASN A 332 6.34 -27.32 -19.14
N ALA A 333 6.18 -27.93 -20.31
CA ALA A 333 5.82 -27.25 -21.55
C ALA A 333 4.53 -26.40 -21.44
N ASN A 334 3.57 -26.83 -20.63
CA ASN A 334 2.28 -26.15 -20.42
C ASN A 334 2.16 -25.47 -19.05
N THR A 335 3.19 -25.48 -18.22
CA THR A 335 3.16 -24.79 -16.93
C THR A 335 3.48 -23.31 -17.10
N THR A 336 2.83 -22.46 -16.30
CA THR A 336 2.95 -20.99 -16.39
C THR A 336 3.64 -20.37 -15.17
N MET A 337 3.61 -21.09 -14.03
CA MET A 337 4.14 -20.59 -12.77
C MET A 337 5.49 -21.22 -12.45
N TRP A 338 6.23 -20.57 -11.59
CA TRP A 338 7.46 -21.10 -11.02
C TRP A 338 7.22 -22.25 -10.05
N SER A 339 8.30 -22.87 -9.56
CA SER A 339 8.24 -23.83 -8.48
C SER A 339 7.89 -23.13 -7.16
N PRO A 340 6.92 -23.62 -6.39
CA PRO A 340 6.63 -23.05 -5.09
C PRO A 340 7.76 -23.25 -4.07
N LEU A 341 8.67 -24.18 -4.33
CA LEU A 341 9.77 -24.48 -3.41
C LEU A 341 10.81 -23.38 -3.44
N THR A 342 10.96 -22.69 -2.32
CA THR A 342 11.96 -21.63 -2.13
C THR A 342 12.70 -21.82 -0.80
N THR A 343 13.91 -21.27 -0.71
CA THR A 343 14.66 -21.20 0.55
C THR A 343 14.41 -19.88 1.30
N ARG A 344 13.92 -18.86 0.59
CA ARG A 344 13.58 -17.53 1.15
C ARG A 344 12.34 -17.01 0.47
N TYR A 345 11.50 -16.32 1.24
CA TYR A 345 10.37 -15.58 0.70
C TYR A 345 10.84 -14.27 0.07
N VAL A 346 10.33 -13.97 -1.11
CA VAL A 346 10.69 -12.78 -1.88
C VAL A 346 9.42 -12.03 -2.26
N LEU A 347 9.39 -10.73 -2.00
CA LEU A 347 8.32 -9.83 -2.43
C LEU A 347 8.60 -9.34 -3.85
N THR A 348 7.64 -9.58 -4.74
CA THR A 348 7.67 -9.08 -6.12
C THR A 348 6.37 -8.37 -6.49
N ASP A 349 6.38 -7.66 -7.61
CA ASP A 349 5.18 -7.01 -8.17
C ASP A 349 4.03 -7.98 -8.49
N TYR A 350 4.29 -9.28 -8.63
CA TYR A 350 3.24 -10.30 -8.73
C TYR A 350 2.31 -10.35 -7.51
N TYR A 351 2.78 -9.92 -6.35
CA TYR A 351 2.04 -9.91 -5.08
C TYR A 351 1.41 -8.56 -4.76
N VAL A 352 1.57 -7.60 -5.66
CA VAL A 352 0.94 -6.30 -5.57
C VAL A 352 -0.27 -6.28 -6.50
N GLU A 353 -1.44 -6.01 -5.94
CA GLU A 353 -2.70 -6.07 -6.63
C GLU A 353 -3.36 -4.70 -6.69
N ASN A 354 -4.01 -4.41 -7.82
CA ASN A 354 -4.79 -3.19 -7.96
C ASN A 354 -6.02 -3.28 -7.03
N ALA A 355 -6.12 -2.35 -6.09
CA ALA A 355 -7.20 -2.27 -5.11
C ALA A 355 -8.29 -1.26 -5.49
N SER A 356 -8.36 -0.86 -6.76
CA SER A 356 -9.44 0.01 -7.25
C SER A 356 -10.79 -0.66 -7.12
N TYR A 357 -11.78 0.11 -6.67
CA TYR A 357 -13.14 -0.40 -6.55
C TYR A 357 -14.21 0.65 -6.82
N LEU A 358 -15.38 0.18 -7.22
CA LEU A 358 -16.65 0.86 -7.17
C LEU A 358 -17.62 0.01 -6.33
N ARG A 359 -18.13 0.58 -5.25
CA ARG A 359 -18.99 -0.13 -4.30
C ARG A 359 -20.34 0.56 -4.16
N LEU A 360 -21.43 -0.18 -4.30
CA LEU A 360 -22.74 0.23 -3.80
C LEU A 360 -22.69 0.06 -2.26
N SER A 361 -22.58 1.19 -1.55
CA SER A 361 -22.46 1.21 -0.09
C SER A 361 -23.82 1.07 0.60
N THR A 362 -24.85 1.68 0.01
CA THR A 362 -26.20 1.67 0.59
C THR A 362 -27.24 1.69 -0.52
N LEU A 363 -28.24 0.82 -0.41
CA LEU A 363 -29.48 0.87 -1.15
C LEU A 363 -30.61 1.01 -0.13
N THR A 364 -31.42 2.04 -0.25
CA THR A 364 -32.62 2.24 0.57
C THR A 364 -33.84 2.30 -0.36
N ILE A 365 -34.90 1.62 0.01
CA ILE A 365 -36.19 1.69 -0.64
C ILE A 365 -37.23 1.89 0.45
N GLY A 366 -38.10 2.88 0.30
CA GLY A 366 -39.11 3.23 1.26
C GLY A 366 -40.47 3.50 0.57
N TYR A 367 -41.53 3.42 1.35
CA TYR A 367 -42.86 3.83 0.93
C TYR A 367 -43.57 4.60 2.05
N SER A 368 -44.02 5.81 1.73
CA SER A 368 -44.80 6.66 2.64
C SER A 368 -46.28 6.42 2.40
N PHE A 369 -46.98 5.82 3.35
CA PHE A 369 -48.41 5.61 3.28
C PHE A 369 -49.19 6.94 3.29
N PRO A 370 -50.20 7.09 2.44
CA PRO A 370 -51.07 8.27 2.46
C PRO A 370 -51.73 8.44 3.84
N LYS A 371 -51.76 9.67 4.36
CA LYS A 371 -52.42 9.97 5.65
C LYS A 371 -53.88 9.52 5.79
N LYS A 372 -54.56 9.23 4.68
CA LYS A 372 -55.91 8.72 4.69
C LYS A 372 -56.00 7.22 5.02
N LEU A 373 -54.86 6.51 5.04
CA LEU A 373 -54.79 5.08 5.36
C LEU A 373 -54.22 4.81 6.77
N ILE A 374 -53.79 5.86 7.45
CA ILE A 374 -53.37 5.89 8.83
C ILE A 374 -54.35 6.73 9.63
#